data_fffa449077a704fc9f7ac85a18fad0a9
#
_entry.id   fffa449077a704fc9f7ac85a18fad0a9
#
_cell.length_a   1.000
_cell.length_b   1.000
_cell.length_c   1.000
_cell.angle_alpha   90.00
_cell.angle_beta   90.00
_cell.angle_gamma   90.00
#
_symmetry.space_group_name_H-M   'P 1'
#
loop_
_entity.id
_entity.type
_entity.pdbx_description
1 polymer ?
#
loop_
_entity_poly.entity_id
_entity_poly.type
_entity_poly.pdbx_seq_one_letter_code
_entity_poly.pdbx_strand_id
1 'polypeptide(L)'
;MASREIHATRDRLPTGPVPPLGPVERAFLAYDAAHPRVNLAIGGLALFDGPAPAIDEVRRWFGERLPSLPRLGNAPTPAGRRRNAWLPLAPHALTALIGERVVAPEQGRIGLISAVDDLLREGVRDGGPLWRAWLLRGHAENEFALLYLGHHALHDGMSIPHRVAGSLLSPDPPGPPQGEHRTPRHGPARARPGLGEMTRGGANLVRGFWPPARPVTDGDLTGDRRLTWTFTDLSLLRHVAHEHRTTVNTVFLAALTTVLREWPGSPWHNLSNPDKRPWALVPMSTRSRPGGGAVGNRFIPFRVGLPCDESSPARQLAILHAATERGKGDGRTAAESRLGATMPRWLARLLVEAIQSPRHSHLLATNVPGPDRALELAGRPVTGFVPVSYLPAGQPLGVALTTYRERTCAAFITDSGCPDPGDLADRWLRAVQRLVPPGRRPPSPSTQR
;
A
#
# COMPACT_ATOMS: atom_id res chain seq x y z
N MET A 1 16.17 -45.26 -3.31
CA MET A 1 15.40 -44.07 -3.69
C MET A 1 14.91 -43.24 -2.51
N ALA A 2 14.61 -43.83 -1.37
CA ALA A 2 14.12 -43.09 -0.17
C ALA A 2 15.15 -42.17 0.52
N SER A 3 16.47 -42.45 0.43
CA SER A 3 17.47 -41.60 1.09
C SER A 3 17.79 -40.27 0.39
N ARG A 4 17.44 -40.11 -0.88
CA ARG A 4 17.62 -38.83 -1.60
C ARG A 4 16.47 -37.81 -1.34
N GLU A 5 15.28 -38.29 -1.00
CA GLU A 5 14.15 -37.40 -0.67
C GLU A 5 14.27 -36.82 0.73
N ILE A 6 14.88 -37.53 1.69
CA ILE A 6 15.05 -37.09 3.09
C ILE A 6 16.09 -35.98 3.20
N HIS A 7 17.13 -35.95 2.33
CA HIS A 7 18.11 -34.85 2.30
C HIS A 7 17.60 -33.58 1.63
N ALA A 8 16.71 -33.70 0.65
CA ALA A 8 16.14 -32.56 -0.06
C ALA A 8 15.12 -31.74 0.78
N THR A 9 14.61 -32.30 1.89
CA THR A 9 13.64 -31.61 2.77
C THR A 9 14.30 -30.78 3.86
N ARG A 10 15.57 -31.00 4.20
CA ARG A 10 16.31 -30.21 5.22
C ARG A 10 16.79 -28.84 4.73
N ASP A 11 16.83 -28.61 3.41
CA ASP A 11 17.33 -27.38 2.78
C ASP A 11 16.20 -26.41 2.34
N ARG A 12 15.03 -26.52 2.90
CA ARG A 12 13.89 -25.66 2.53
C ARG A 12 13.29 -25.00 3.78
N LEU A 13 12.86 -23.74 3.62
CA LEU A 13 12.11 -23.06 4.68
C LEU A 13 10.80 -23.83 4.93
N PRO A 14 10.48 -24.20 6.17
CA PRO A 14 9.23 -24.86 6.49
C PRO A 14 8.07 -23.90 6.27
N THR A 15 7.28 -24.14 5.23
CA THR A 15 6.10 -23.31 4.91
C THR A 15 4.87 -24.21 4.78
N GLY A 16 3.73 -23.71 5.25
CA GLY A 16 2.44 -24.38 5.03
C GLY A 16 2.01 -24.34 3.55
N PRO A 17 0.88 -24.99 3.22
CA PRO A 17 0.35 -24.99 1.86
C PRO A 17 0.09 -23.56 1.36
N VAL A 18 0.58 -23.24 0.15
CA VAL A 18 0.43 -21.91 -0.46
C VAL A 18 -0.75 -21.95 -1.43
N PRO A 19 -1.80 -21.13 -1.19
CA PRO A 19 -2.91 -21.06 -2.12
C PRO A 19 -2.45 -20.49 -3.47
N PRO A 20 -2.99 -21.00 -4.58
CA PRO A 20 -2.64 -20.52 -5.93
C PRO A 20 -2.99 -19.04 -6.09
N LEU A 21 -2.25 -18.37 -6.99
CA LEU A 21 -2.57 -16.99 -7.37
C LEU A 21 -3.95 -16.92 -8.03
N GLY A 22 -4.78 -15.99 -7.58
CA GLY A 22 -6.09 -15.70 -8.16
C GLY A 22 -6.00 -15.02 -9.54
N PRO A 23 -7.15 -14.79 -10.21
CA PRO A 23 -7.17 -14.13 -11.51
C PRO A 23 -6.59 -12.71 -11.48
N VAL A 24 -6.91 -11.93 -10.46
CA VAL A 24 -6.45 -10.53 -10.30
C VAL A 24 -4.94 -10.48 -10.02
N GLU A 25 -4.44 -11.35 -9.15
CA GLU A 25 -3.02 -11.44 -8.82
C GLU A 25 -2.18 -11.77 -10.06
N ARG A 26 -2.67 -12.70 -10.89
CA ARG A 26 -2.04 -13.02 -12.18
C ARG A 26 -2.12 -11.88 -13.18
N ALA A 27 -3.21 -11.11 -13.14
CA ALA A 27 -3.35 -9.94 -13.99
C ALA A 27 -2.32 -8.86 -13.62
N PHE A 28 -2.00 -8.67 -12.34
CA PHE A 28 -0.92 -7.78 -11.90
C PHE A 28 0.45 -8.24 -12.40
N LEU A 29 0.77 -9.55 -12.32
CA LEU A 29 2.02 -10.06 -12.88
C LEU A 29 2.10 -9.88 -14.42
N ALA A 30 0.98 -10.12 -15.11
CA ALA A 30 0.93 -9.91 -16.56
C ALA A 30 1.05 -8.43 -16.93
N TYR A 31 0.50 -7.53 -16.11
CA TYR A 31 0.61 -6.09 -16.30
C TYR A 31 2.06 -5.63 -16.11
N ASP A 32 2.72 -6.07 -15.04
CA ASP A 32 4.13 -5.74 -14.76
C ASP A 32 5.05 -6.18 -15.92
N ALA A 33 4.85 -7.41 -16.41
CA ALA A 33 5.61 -7.93 -17.56
C ALA A 33 5.37 -7.14 -18.85
N ALA A 34 4.17 -6.58 -19.06
CA ALA A 34 3.82 -5.78 -20.23
C ALA A 34 4.28 -4.31 -20.12
N HIS A 35 4.49 -3.79 -18.90
CA HIS A 35 4.81 -2.40 -18.62
C HIS A 35 6.11 -2.27 -17.80
N PRO A 36 7.30 -2.53 -18.38
CA PRO A 36 8.57 -2.64 -17.64
C PRO A 36 9.02 -1.34 -16.95
N ARG A 37 8.42 -0.19 -17.30
CA ARG A 37 8.64 1.09 -16.60
C ARG A 37 7.79 1.23 -15.32
N VAL A 38 6.75 0.42 -15.16
CA VAL A 38 5.91 0.44 -13.96
C VAL A 38 6.47 -0.54 -12.94
N ASN A 39 6.68 -0.07 -11.73
CA ASN A 39 7.13 -0.90 -10.62
C ASN A 39 5.98 -1.08 -9.64
N LEU A 40 5.34 -2.24 -9.66
CA LEU A 40 4.19 -2.58 -8.82
C LEU A 40 4.57 -3.01 -7.39
N ALA A 41 5.80 -2.71 -6.93
CA ALA A 41 6.18 -2.96 -5.55
C ALA A 41 5.47 -1.98 -4.61
N ILE A 42 4.86 -2.54 -3.57
CA ILE A 42 4.25 -1.84 -2.43
C ILE A 42 4.91 -2.30 -1.15
N GLY A 43 4.88 -1.51 -0.10
CA GLY A 43 5.54 -1.91 1.13
C GLY A 43 5.41 -0.92 2.26
N GLY A 44 6.43 -0.90 3.08
CA GLY A 44 6.56 0.04 4.19
C GLY A 44 7.98 0.16 4.69
N LEU A 45 8.29 1.34 5.20
CA LEU A 45 9.53 1.63 5.92
C LEU A 45 9.18 1.73 7.40
N ALA A 46 9.63 0.76 8.19
CA ALA A 46 9.53 0.80 9.64
C ALA A 46 10.74 1.54 10.20
N LEU A 47 10.51 2.51 11.08
CA LEU A 47 11.54 3.27 11.79
C LEU A 47 11.67 2.73 13.21
N PHE A 48 12.90 2.67 13.72
CA PHE A 48 13.22 2.09 15.01
C PHE A 48 14.13 3.00 15.81
N ASP A 49 13.96 2.96 17.13
CA ASP A 49 14.91 3.53 18.08
C ASP A 49 15.89 2.45 18.55
N GLY A 50 17.09 2.89 18.88
CA GLY A 50 18.17 2.04 19.38
C GLY A 50 19.16 1.63 18.30
N PRO A 51 20.22 0.89 18.70
CA PRO A 51 21.27 0.47 17.78
C PRO A 51 20.74 -0.56 16.79
N ALA A 52 21.15 -0.44 15.52
CA ALA A 52 20.79 -1.38 14.48
C ALA A 52 21.28 -2.80 14.82
N PRO A 53 20.45 -3.84 14.63
CA PRO A 53 20.91 -5.22 14.76
C PRO A 53 21.91 -5.57 13.65
N ALA A 54 22.69 -6.63 13.88
CA ALA A 54 23.49 -7.22 12.81
C ALA A 54 22.56 -7.80 11.72
N ILE A 55 22.98 -7.72 10.46
CA ILE A 55 22.15 -8.20 9.33
C ILE A 55 21.79 -9.68 9.46
N ASP A 56 22.66 -10.51 10.02
CA ASP A 56 22.40 -11.94 10.23
C ASP A 56 21.38 -12.18 11.37
N GLU A 57 21.29 -11.26 12.34
CA GLU A 57 20.22 -11.26 13.34
C GLU A 57 18.86 -11.01 12.68
N VAL A 58 18.79 -10.04 11.74
CA VAL A 58 17.57 -9.76 10.98
C VAL A 58 17.17 -10.95 10.11
N ARG A 59 18.13 -11.59 9.42
CA ARG A 59 17.88 -12.77 8.58
C ARG A 59 17.35 -13.95 9.40
N ARG A 60 17.93 -14.21 10.56
CA ARG A 60 17.46 -15.23 11.49
C ARG A 60 16.06 -14.93 11.99
N TRP A 61 15.81 -13.70 12.44
CA TRP A 61 14.50 -13.23 12.90
C TRP A 61 13.40 -13.43 11.85
N PHE A 62 13.67 -13.09 10.59
CA PHE A 62 12.75 -13.34 9.49
C PHE A 62 12.57 -14.82 9.21
N GLY A 63 13.67 -15.61 9.20
CA GLY A 63 13.64 -17.05 8.97
C GLY A 63 12.71 -17.79 9.93
N GLU A 64 12.70 -17.39 11.21
CA GLU A 64 11.82 -17.94 12.25
C GLU A 64 10.35 -17.58 12.05
N ARG A 65 10.05 -16.47 11.38
CA ARG A 65 8.69 -15.90 11.19
C ARG A 65 8.06 -16.21 9.85
N LEU A 66 8.84 -16.45 8.82
CA LEU A 66 8.37 -16.78 7.47
C LEU A 66 7.44 -18.01 7.41
N PRO A 67 7.54 -19.04 8.26
CA PRO A 67 6.57 -20.13 8.30
C PRO A 67 5.11 -19.67 8.50
N SER A 68 4.90 -18.54 9.20
CA SER A 68 3.57 -17.94 9.38
C SER A 68 3.07 -17.19 8.13
N LEU A 69 3.95 -16.98 7.15
CA LEU A 69 3.70 -16.23 5.91
C LEU A 69 4.04 -17.08 4.67
N PRO A 70 3.28 -18.16 4.39
CA PRO A 70 3.64 -19.15 3.37
C PRO A 70 3.97 -18.57 1.99
N ARG A 71 3.30 -17.49 1.57
CA ARG A 71 3.59 -16.82 0.28
C ARG A 71 4.98 -16.17 0.24
N LEU A 72 5.51 -15.72 1.37
CA LEU A 72 6.84 -15.13 1.44
C LEU A 72 7.94 -16.19 1.48
N GLY A 73 7.67 -17.36 2.05
CA GLY A 73 8.59 -18.49 2.04
C GLY A 73 8.65 -19.27 0.72
N ASN A 74 7.96 -18.77 -0.32
CA ASN A 74 7.88 -19.42 -1.64
C ASN A 74 8.03 -18.39 -2.78
N ALA A 75 8.54 -18.85 -3.92
CA ALA A 75 8.56 -18.09 -5.16
C ALA A 75 7.58 -18.69 -6.18
N PRO A 76 6.89 -17.89 -6.99
CA PRO A 76 6.06 -18.42 -8.06
C PRO A 76 6.96 -19.05 -9.14
N THR A 77 6.49 -20.13 -9.76
CA THR A 77 7.20 -20.71 -10.91
C THR A 77 7.16 -19.76 -12.10
N PRO A 78 8.28 -19.59 -12.83
CA PRO A 78 8.32 -18.80 -14.05
C PRO A 78 7.25 -19.22 -15.06
N ALA A 79 6.76 -18.25 -15.83
CA ALA A 79 5.79 -18.50 -16.89
C ALA A 79 6.31 -19.57 -17.88
N GLY A 80 5.51 -20.62 -18.10
CA GLY A 80 5.87 -21.73 -19.00
C GLY A 80 6.11 -23.09 -18.34
N ARG A 81 6.54 -23.15 -17.07
CA ARG A 81 6.62 -24.40 -16.29
C ARG A 81 5.39 -24.50 -15.39
N ARG A 82 4.71 -25.66 -15.38
CA ARG A 82 3.48 -25.97 -14.60
C ARG A 82 2.84 -24.74 -13.95
N ARG A 83 2.05 -24.02 -14.71
CA ARG A 83 1.38 -22.76 -14.31
C ARG A 83 0.71 -22.95 -12.95
N ASN A 84 1.07 -22.11 -11.95
CA ASN A 84 0.52 -22.03 -10.58
C ASN A 84 1.22 -22.84 -9.49
N ALA A 85 2.43 -23.34 -9.71
CA ALA A 85 3.19 -23.94 -8.62
C ALA A 85 4.00 -22.88 -7.86
N TRP A 86 4.12 -23.09 -6.57
CA TRP A 86 5.02 -22.35 -5.71
C TRP A 86 6.23 -23.23 -5.40
N LEU A 87 7.41 -22.64 -5.44
CA LEU A 87 8.65 -23.30 -5.08
C LEU A 87 9.11 -22.79 -3.72
N PRO A 88 9.28 -23.65 -2.72
CA PRO A 88 9.82 -23.25 -1.44
C PRO A 88 11.21 -22.63 -1.59
N LEU A 89 11.45 -21.53 -0.89
CA LEU A 89 12.76 -20.90 -0.83
C LEU A 89 13.72 -21.75 -0.01
N ALA A 90 14.97 -21.80 -0.45
CA ALA A 90 16.04 -22.35 0.37
C ALA A 90 16.46 -21.34 1.45
N PRO A 91 16.93 -21.76 2.65
CA PRO A 91 17.35 -20.86 3.74
C PRO A 91 18.37 -19.82 3.28
N HIS A 92 19.34 -20.20 2.44
CA HIS A 92 20.36 -19.30 1.90
C HIS A 92 19.76 -18.18 1.00
N ALA A 93 18.55 -18.34 0.46
CA ALA A 93 17.90 -17.30 -0.32
C ALA A 93 17.63 -16.03 0.50
N LEU A 94 17.54 -16.12 1.84
CA LEU A 94 17.35 -14.97 2.72
C LEU A 94 18.51 -13.97 2.61
N THR A 95 19.73 -14.44 2.32
CA THR A 95 20.89 -13.55 2.11
C THR A 95 20.70 -12.65 0.89
N ALA A 96 20.07 -13.15 -0.16
CA ALA A 96 19.76 -12.36 -1.35
C ALA A 96 18.50 -11.48 -1.20
N LEU A 97 17.55 -11.90 -0.34
CA LEU A 97 16.28 -11.21 -0.14
C LEU A 97 16.37 -10.12 0.92
N ILE A 98 17.24 -10.29 1.91
CA ILE A 98 17.38 -9.36 3.04
C ILE A 98 18.79 -8.76 2.96
N GLY A 99 18.85 -7.57 2.40
CA GLY A 99 20.09 -6.79 2.23
C GLY A 99 20.30 -5.77 3.34
N GLU A 100 21.45 -5.12 3.26
CA GLU A 100 21.81 -4.00 4.13
C GLU A 100 22.25 -2.81 3.28
N ARG A 101 21.91 -1.61 3.74
CA ARG A 101 22.39 -0.35 3.16
C ARG A 101 22.89 0.54 4.28
N VAL A 102 24.18 0.91 4.22
CA VAL A 102 24.77 1.84 5.17
C VAL A 102 24.68 3.24 4.58
N VAL A 103 24.12 4.17 5.34
CA VAL A 103 24.01 5.58 5.01
C VAL A 103 25.06 6.32 5.83
N ALA A 104 25.80 7.23 5.19
CA ALA A 104 26.80 8.02 5.89
C ALA A 104 26.13 8.97 6.91
N PRO A 105 26.64 9.04 8.15
CA PRO A 105 26.01 9.80 9.23
C PRO A 105 25.78 11.27 8.91
N GLU A 106 26.69 11.89 8.17
CA GLU A 106 26.60 13.29 7.72
C GLU A 106 25.44 13.58 6.79
N GLN A 107 24.90 12.55 6.16
CA GLN A 107 23.74 12.69 5.27
C GLN A 107 22.40 12.65 6.05
N GLY A 108 22.40 12.08 7.25
CA GLY A 108 21.23 12.05 8.13
C GLY A 108 19.97 11.54 7.44
N ARG A 109 18.85 12.21 7.70
CA ARG A 109 17.55 11.87 7.10
C ARG A 109 17.53 11.98 5.57
N ILE A 110 18.28 12.92 4.99
CA ILE A 110 18.36 13.10 3.53
C ILE A 110 18.98 11.87 2.89
N GLY A 111 20.06 11.35 3.48
CA GLY A 111 20.70 10.11 3.03
C GLY A 111 19.79 8.90 3.16
N LEU A 112 19.00 8.81 4.25
CA LEU A 112 17.99 7.75 4.39
C LEU A 112 16.95 7.81 3.25
N ILE A 113 16.44 9.00 2.95
CA ILE A 113 15.46 9.19 1.84
C ILE A 113 16.10 8.78 0.52
N SER A 114 17.31 9.24 0.23
CA SER A 114 18.02 8.89 -1.01
C SER A 114 18.26 7.38 -1.14
N ALA A 115 18.65 6.72 -0.06
CA ALA A 115 18.82 5.27 -0.04
C ALA A 115 17.51 4.52 -0.30
N VAL A 116 16.40 5.02 0.26
CA VAL A 116 15.06 4.46 0.00
C VAL A 116 14.68 4.66 -1.47
N ASP A 117 14.89 5.84 -2.05
CA ASP A 117 14.58 6.12 -3.47
C ASP A 117 15.36 5.20 -4.42
N ASP A 118 16.65 4.94 -4.13
CA ASP A 118 17.46 3.99 -4.89
C ASP A 118 16.87 2.57 -4.83
N LEU A 119 16.50 2.11 -3.64
CA LEU A 119 15.89 0.80 -3.44
C LEU A 119 14.49 0.69 -4.07
N LEU A 120 13.73 1.78 -4.10
CA LEU A 120 12.46 1.84 -4.82
C LEU A 120 12.64 1.72 -6.33
N ARG A 121 13.77 2.22 -6.86
CA ARG A 121 14.12 2.09 -8.28
C ARG A 121 14.53 0.66 -8.62
N GLU A 122 15.28 -0.03 -7.73
CA GLU A 122 15.57 -1.46 -7.87
C GLU A 122 14.28 -2.30 -7.88
N GLY A 123 13.38 -2.03 -6.96
CA GLY A 123 12.05 -2.63 -6.84
C GLY A 123 12.06 -4.14 -6.63
N VAL A 124 10.93 -4.76 -6.95
CA VAL A 124 10.71 -6.21 -6.92
C VAL A 124 10.09 -6.61 -8.25
N ARG A 125 10.77 -7.46 -9.03
CA ARG A 125 10.37 -7.84 -10.38
C ARG A 125 10.01 -9.32 -10.47
N ASP A 126 9.24 -9.69 -11.51
CA ASP A 126 8.89 -11.07 -11.82
C ASP A 126 10.16 -11.91 -12.19
N GLY A 127 10.08 -13.20 -11.96
CA GLY A 127 11.16 -14.16 -12.24
C GLY A 127 11.87 -14.72 -11.01
N GLY A 128 11.49 -14.27 -9.80
CA GLY A 128 12.06 -14.72 -8.52
C GLY A 128 11.07 -14.58 -7.37
N PRO A 129 11.57 -14.55 -6.12
CA PRO A 129 10.77 -14.18 -4.98
C PRO A 129 10.21 -12.77 -5.13
N LEU A 130 8.91 -12.63 -4.91
CA LEU A 130 8.18 -11.38 -5.16
C LEU A 130 8.23 -10.42 -3.96
N TRP A 131 9.31 -10.44 -3.19
CA TRP A 131 9.55 -9.52 -2.08
C TRP A 131 11.04 -9.36 -1.79
N ARG A 132 11.40 -8.25 -1.16
CA ARG A 132 12.73 -7.95 -0.63
C ARG A 132 12.61 -7.09 0.63
N ALA A 133 13.65 -7.12 1.47
CA ALA A 133 13.79 -6.24 2.62
C ALA A 133 15.22 -5.71 2.74
N TRP A 134 15.38 -4.53 3.35
CA TRP A 134 16.69 -3.93 3.57
C TRP A 134 16.75 -3.27 4.94
N LEU A 135 17.81 -3.60 5.68
CA LEU A 135 18.20 -2.88 6.87
C LEU A 135 18.96 -1.62 6.45
N LEU A 136 18.46 -0.44 6.84
CA LEU A 136 19.09 0.85 6.58
C LEU A 136 19.60 1.40 7.91
N ARG A 137 20.91 1.64 8.00
CA ARG A 137 21.56 2.11 9.21
C ARG A 137 22.62 3.15 8.93
N GLY A 138 23.11 3.82 9.96
CA GLY A 138 24.19 4.78 9.89
C GLY A 138 23.74 6.23 9.71
N HIS A 139 22.49 6.47 9.29
CA HIS A 139 21.95 7.83 9.13
C HIS A 139 21.78 8.57 10.48
N ALA A 140 21.72 7.84 11.58
CA ALA A 140 21.71 8.36 12.94
C ALA A 140 22.33 7.33 13.89
N GLU A 141 22.82 7.77 15.05
CA GLU A 141 23.55 6.92 15.99
C GLU A 141 22.65 5.86 16.64
N ASN A 142 21.45 6.25 17.05
CA ASN A 142 20.49 5.42 17.76
C ASN A 142 19.18 5.26 17.01
N GLU A 143 19.23 5.25 15.68
CA GLU A 143 18.07 5.00 14.83
C GLU A 143 18.48 4.13 13.63
N PHE A 144 17.58 3.29 13.23
CA PHE A 144 17.68 2.54 11.97
C PHE A 144 16.31 2.35 11.35
N ALA A 145 16.28 1.85 10.13
CA ALA A 145 15.04 1.59 9.43
C ALA A 145 15.07 0.23 8.74
N LEU A 146 13.90 -0.36 8.54
CA LEU A 146 13.70 -1.57 7.76
C LEU A 146 12.72 -1.27 6.64
N LEU A 147 13.21 -1.29 5.40
CA LEU A 147 12.37 -1.21 4.21
C LEU A 147 11.93 -2.61 3.81
N TYR A 148 10.64 -2.82 3.66
CA TYR A 148 10.06 -4.01 3.05
C TYR A 148 9.32 -3.62 1.77
N LEU A 149 9.59 -4.33 0.68
CA LEU A 149 8.87 -4.21 -0.59
C LEU A 149 8.37 -5.58 -1.03
N GLY A 150 7.12 -5.65 -1.45
CA GLY A 150 6.53 -6.84 -2.04
C GLY A 150 5.74 -6.48 -3.30
N HIS A 151 5.75 -7.35 -4.30
CA HIS A 151 4.96 -7.15 -5.51
C HIS A 151 3.46 -7.14 -5.18
N HIS A 152 2.68 -6.26 -5.83
CA HIS A 152 1.24 -6.13 -5.57
C HIS A 152 0.42 -7.40 -5.84
N ALA A 153 0.97 -8.35 -6.60
CA ALA A 153 0.37 -9.68 -6.76
C ALA A 153 0.39 -10.52 -5.47
N LEU A 154 1.32 -10.27 -4.53
CA LEU A 154 1.37 -10.95 -3.22
C LEU A 154 0.46 -10.31 -2.19
N HIS A 155 0.34 -8.99 -2.24
CA HIS A 155 -0.21 -8.18 -1.17
C HIS A 155 -1.20 -7.15 -1.70
N ASP A 156 -2.24 -6.89 -0.92
CA ASP A 156 -2.97 -5.63 -0.99
C ASP A 156 -2.44 -4.67 0.09
N GLY A 157 -2.84 -3.40 0.00
CA GLY A 157 -2.40 -2.36 0.93
C GLY A 157 -2.63 -2.72 2.41
N MET A 158 -3.75 -3.40 2.74
CA MET A 158 -4.07 -3.81 4.11
C MET A 158 -3.21 -4.97 4.61
N SER A 159 -2.71 -5.83 3.74
CA SER A 159 -1.91 -7.00 4.14
C SER A 159 -0.51 -6.60 4.60
N ILE A 160 0.05 -5.48 4.12
CA ILE A 160 1.39 -5.03 4.52
C ILE A 160 1.46 -4.72 6.03
N PRO A 161 0.70 -3.77 6.59
CA PRO A 161 0.82 -3.43 8.00
C PRO A 161 0.26 -4.51 8.92
N HIS A 162 -0.82 -5.19 8.55
CA HIS A 162 -1.49 -6.11 9.47
C HIS A 162 -0.94 -7.53 9.42
N ARG A 163 -0.62 -8.04 8.25
CA ARG A 163 -0.15 -9.41 8.08
C ARG A 163 1.37 -9.50 8.00
N VAL A 164 1.99 -8.73 7.11
CA VAL A 164 3.45 -8.79 6.91
C VAL A 164 4.16 -8.18 8.11
N ALA A 165 3.98 -6.89 8.37
CA ALA A 165 4.59 -6.24 9.52
C ALA A 165 4.11 -6.87 10.84
N GLY A 166 2.81 -7.16 10.93
CA GLY A 166 2.26 -7.84 12.09
C GLY A 166 2.85 -9.22 12.39
N SER A 167 3.35 -9.96 11.42
CA SER A 167 4.02 -11.25 11.66
C SER A 167 5.54 -11.09 11.77
N LEU A 168 6.16 -10.32 10.86
CA LEU A 168 7.61 -10.16 10.83
C LEU A 168 8.16 -9.30 11.97
N LEU A 169 7.37 -8.35 12.47
CA LEU A 169 7.75 -7.40 13.52
C LEU A 169 6.97 -7.64 14.82
N SER A 170 6.42 -8.84 15.02
CA SER A 170 5.77 -9.20 16.29
C SER A 170 6.82 -9.53 17.36
N PRO A 171 6.68 -9.01 18.59
CA PRO A 171 7.49 -9.45 19.72
C PRO A 171 7.31 -10.94 20.01
N ASP A 172 6.07 -11.42 19.88
CA ASP A 172 5.77 -12.84 20.10
C ASP A 172 6.30 -13.68 18.94
N PRO A 173 6.94 -14.82 19.22
CA PRO A 173 7.27 -15.78 18.18
C PRO A 173 5.96 -16.19 17.48
N PRO A 174 5.98 -16.35 16.15
CA PRO A 174 4.79 -16.77 15.45
C PRO A 174 4.33 -18.11 16.04
N GLY A 175 3.11 -18.12 16.55
CA GLY A 175 2.45 -19.38 16.90
C GLY A 175 2.48 -20.34 15.69
N PRO A 176 2.29 -21.65 15.89
CA PRO A 176 2.22 -22.60 14.80
C PRO A 176 1.29 -22.02 13.74
N PRO A 177 1.59 -22.18 12.43
CA PRO A 177 0.81 -21.56 11.37
C PRO A 177 -0.66 -21.81 11.70
N GLN A 178 -1.32 -20.77 12.23
CA GLN A 178 -2.74 -20.85 12.49
C GLN A 178 -3.29 -21.08 11.12
N GLY A 179 -3.62 -22.34 10.87
CA GLY A 179 -3.98 -22.79 9.54
C GLY A 179 -4.96 -21.78 9.02
N GLU A 180 -4.62 -21.12 7.92
CA GLU A 180 -5.36 -20.00 7.32
C GLU A 180 -6.79 -20.24 7.71
N HIS A 181 -7.35 -19.39 8.60
CA HIS A 181 -8.57 -19.72 9.34
C HIS A 181 -9.49 -20.35 8.33
N ARG A 182 -9.72 -21.65 8.50
CA ARG A 182 -10.47 -22.48 7.53
C ARG A 182 -11.50 -21.55 6.95
N THR A 183 -11.31 -21.20 5.68
CA THR A 183 -12.32 -20.43 4.94
C THR A 183 -13.60 -20.99 5.45
N PRO A 184 -14.46 -20.22 6.16
CA PRO A 184 -15.60 -20.81 6.85
C PRO A 184 -16.14 -21.80 5.85
N ARG A 185 -16.10 -23.11 6.20
CA ARG A 185 -16.49 -24.21 5.30
C ARG A 185 -17.64 -23.64 4.56
N HIS A 186 -17.53 -23.49 3.26
CA HIS A 186 -18.55 -22.86 2.44
C HIS A 186 -19.87 -23.35 2.99
N GLY A 187 -20.59 -22.47 3.68
CA GLY A 187 -21.98 -22.74 3.91
C GLY A 187 -22.54 -23.07 2.54
N PRO A 188 -23.51 -23.95 2.43
CA PRO A 188 -23.91 -24.72 1.24
C PRO A 188 -23.65 -23.89 -0.01
N ALA A 189 -22.91 -24.45 -0.96
CA ALA A 189 -22.31 -23.81 -2.13
C ALA A 189 -23.19 -22.65 -2.60
N ARG A 190 -22.84 -21.42 -2.20
CA ARG A 190 -23.66 -20.25 -2.48
C ARG A 190 -23.79 -20.16 -3.97
N ALA A 191 -25.03 -20.19 -4.43
CA ALA A 191 -25.41 -20.19 -5.83
C ALA A 191 -24.51 -19.27 -6.66
N ARG A 192 -24.13 -19.74 -7.85
CA ARG A 192 -23.43 -18.91 -8.86
C ARG A 192 -24.21 -17.60 -8.97
N PRO A 193 -23.53 -16.45 -8.97
CA PRO A 193 -24.22 -15.16 -9.09
C PRO A 193 -25.15 -15.21 -10.29
N GLY A 194 -26.43 -14.86 -10.06
CA GLY A 194 -27.42 -14.86 -11.12
C GLY A 194 -27.05 -13.87 -12.24
N LEU A 195 -27.51 -14.10 -13.47
CA LEU A 195 -27.26 -13.21 -14.61
C LEU A 195 -27.52 -11.74 -14.26
N GLY A 196 -28.55 -11.44 -13.46
CA GLY A 196 -28.88 -10.09 -13.02
C GLY A 196 -27.87 -9.46 -12.05
N GLU A 197 -27.13 -10.25 -11.26
CA GLU A 197 -26.04 -9.77 -10.41
C GLU A 197 -24.77 -9.52 -11.25
N MET A 198 -24.51 -10.36 -12.24
CA MET A 198 -23.39 -10.20 -13.17
C MET A 198 -23.57 -8.96 -14.06
N THR A 199 -24.78 -8.71 -14.55
CA THR A 199 -25.07 -7.52 -15.37
C THR A 199 -25.02 -6.23 -14.55
N ARG A 200 -25.52 -6.22 -13.32
CA ARG A 200 -25.39 -5.06 -12.41
C ARG A 200 -23.93 -4.80 -12.04
N GLY A 201 -23.16 -5.83 -11.73
CA GLY A 201 -21.72 -5.73 -11.43
C GLY A 201 -20.94 -5.17 -12.63
N GLY A 202 -21.22 -5.65 -13.83
CA GLY A 202 -20.64 -5.14 -15.07
C GLY A 202 -21.02 -3.68 -15.39
N ALA A 203 -22.29 -3.32 -15.22
CA ALA A 203 -22.76 -1.94 -15.41
C ALA A 203 -22.16 -0.97 -14.40
N ASN A 204 -21.99 -1.39 -13.14
CA ASN A 204 -21.32 -0.58 -12.10
C ASN A 204 -19.85 -0.40 -12.37
N LEU A 205 -19.20 -1.45 -12.90
CA LEU A 205 -17.80 -1.36 -13.34
C LEU A 205 -17.66 -0.29 -14.45
N VAL A 206 -18.46 -0.38 -15.48
CA VAL A 206 -18.46 0.58 -16.61
C VAL A 206 -18.77 2.01 -16.13
N ARG A 207 -19.75 2.18 -15.23
CA ARG A 207 -20.05 3.48 -14.61
C ARG A 207 -18.86 4.03 -13.81
N GLY A 208 -18.10 3.15 -13.12
CA GLY A 208 -16.89 3.55 -12.40
C GLY A 208 -15.80 4.12 -13.30
N PHE A 209 -15.81 3.81 -14.61
CA PHE A 209 -14.86 4.31 -15.61
C PHE A 209 -15.35 5.54 -16.38
N TRP A 210 -16.61 5.95 -16.23
CA TRP A 210 -17.18 7.06 -16.96
C TRP A 210 -17.42 8.28 -16.08
N PRO A 211 -17.18 9.53 -16.56
CA PRO A 211 -16.45 9.88 -17.81
C PRO A 211 -14.94 9.55 -17.68
N PRO A 212 -14.25 9.31 -18.82
CA PRO A 212 -12.82 9.05 -18.77
C PRO A 212 -12.08 10.30 -18.29
N ALA A 213 -11.04 10.10 -17.48
CA ALA A 213 -10.12 11.16 -17.09
C ALA A 213 -9.29 11.58 -18.31
N ARG A 214 -8.98 12.86 -18.43
CA ARG A 214 -8.04 13.33 -19.45
C ARG A 214 -6.64 13.23 -18.87
N PRO A 215 -5.69 12.52 -19.50
CA PRO A 215 -4.31 12.51 -19.06
C PRO A 215 -3.79 13.93 -18.88
N VAL A 216 -3.10 14.20 -17.79
CA VAL A 216 -2.69 15.57 -17.44
C VAL A 216 -1.23 15.83 -17.81
N THR A 217 -0.45 14.80 -18.00
CA THR A 217 0.97 14.93 -18.31
C THR A 217 1.23 14.60 -19.77
N ASP A 218 1.61 15.61 -20.54
CA ASP A 218 2.31 15.45 -21.82
C ASP A 218 3.83 15.24 -21.61
N GLY A 219 4.27 15.13 -20.34
CA GLY A 219 5.68 14.98 -19.97
C GLY A 219 6.10 13.52 -19.86
N ASP A 220 7.34 13.26 -20.16
CA ASP A 220 8.01 11.96 -20.03
C ASP A 220 8.16 11.59 -18.54
N LEU A 221 7.18 10.86 -17.99
CA LEU A 221 7.34 10.23 -16.69
C LEU A 221 8.40 9.14 -16.80
N THR A 222 9.33 9.16 -15.85
CA THR A 222 10.50 8.25 -15.85
C THR A 222 10.15 6.86 -15.35
N GLY A 223 9.12 6.74 -14.50
CA GLY A 223 8.79 5.55 -13.74
C GLY A 223 9.59 5.41 -12.44
N ASP A 224 10.60 6.27 -12.22
CA ASP A 224 11.38 6.32 -10.99
C ASP A 224 10.59 7.03 -9.90
N ARG A 225 10.59 6.45 -8.69
CA ARG A 225 9.82 6.96 -7.57
C ARG A 225 10.70 7.69 -6.58
N ARG A 226 10.20 8.80 -6.06
CA ARG A 226 10.74 9.52 -4.91
C ARG A 226 9.72 9.47 -3.78
N LEU A 227 10.20 9.25 -2.56
CA LEU A 227 9.36 9.13 -1.37
C LEU A 227 9.66 10.29 -0.41
N THR A 228 8.63 11.06 -0.08
CA THR A 228 8.68 12.03 1.02
C THR A 228 7.55 11.76 1.99
N TRP A 229 7.74 12.07 3.28
CA TRP A 229 6.72 11.81 4.29
C TRP A 229 6.77 12.79 5.45
N THR A 230 5.63 12.92 6.12
CA THR A 230 5.50 13.62 7.38
C THR A 230 4.67 12.82 8.36
N PHE A 231 4.89 13.05 9.66
CA PHE A 231 4.11 12.44 10.73
C PHE A 231 3.25 13.48 11.42
N THR A 232 2.09 13.02 11.91
CA THR A 232 1.21 13.78 12.79
C THR A 232 0.51 12.85 13.76
N ASP A 233 -0.09 13.40 14.81
CA ASP A 233 -0.90 12.62 15.73
C ASP A 233 -2.26 12.28 15.09
N LEU A 234 -2.73 11.06 15.30
CA LEU A 234 -4.06 10.65 14.88
C LEU A 234 -5.16 11.48 15.53
N SER A 235 -4.91 11.95 16.76
CA SER A 235 -5.81 12.82 17.50
C SER A 235 -6.12 14.13 16.75
N LEU A 236 -5.14 14.72 16.05
CA LEU A 236 -5.38 15.91 15.22
C LEU A 236 -6.36 15.61 14.09
N LEU A 237 -6.16 14.51 13.36
CA LEU A 237 -7.06 14.15 12.26
C LEU A 237 -8.47 13.80 12.76
N ARG A 238 -8.56 13.08 13.90
CA ARG A 238 -9.83 12.75 14.54
C ARG A 238 -10.55 14.01 15.04
N HIS A 239 -9.81 14.96 15.61
CA HIS A 239 -10.37 16.23 16.05
C HIS A 239 -10.98 17.02 14.88
N VAL A 240 -10.22 17.21 13.79
CA VAL A 240 -10.74 17.87 12.60
C VAL A 240 -11.95 17.13 12.01
N ALA A 241 -11.88 15.81 11.94
CA ALA A 241 -13.00 15.00 11.45
C ALA A 241 -14.27 15.16 12.30
N HIS A 242 -14.13 15.18 13.63
CA HIS A 242 -15.22 15.38 14.57
C HIS A 242 -15.85 16.77 14.43
N GLU A 243 -15.02 17.83 14.42
CA GLU A 243 -15.49 19.21 14.32
C GLU A 243 -16.28 19.48 13.02
N HIS A 244 -15.86 18.84 11.93
CA HIS A 244 -16.52 18.97 10.63
C HIS A 244 -17.54 17.84 10.35
N ARG A 245 -17.86 16.99 11.34
CA ARG A 245 -18.81 15.85 11.21
C ARG A 245 -18.51 14.98 9.99
N THR A 246 -17.24 14.64 9.81
CA THR A 246 -16.76 13.86 8.67
C THR A 246 -15.83 12.72 9.11
N THR A 247 -15.10 12.11 8.17
CA THR A 247 -14.18 11.01 8.46
C THR A 247 -12.73 11.46 8.31
N VAL A 248 -11.80 10.76 8.97
CA VAL A 248 -10.35 10.96 8.79
C VAL A 248 -9.96 10.85 7.31
N ASN A 249 -10.59 9.94 6.56
CA ASN A 249 -10.33 9.82 5.13
C ASN A 249 -10.75 11.06 4.33
N THR A 250 -11.86 11.70 4.72
CA THR A 250 -12.29 12.96 4.08
C THR A 250 -11.33 14.10 4.41
N VAL A 251 -10.84 14.19 5.65
CA VAL A 251 -9.82 15.15 6.06
C VAL A 251 -8.52 14.96 5.25
N PHE A 252 -8.09 13.71 5.10
CA PHE A 252 -6.93 13.35 4.28
C PHE A 252 -7.06 13.85 2.84
N LEU A 253 -8.20 13.59 2.20
CA LEU A 253 -8.46 14.00 0.82
C LEU A 253 -8.63 15.51 0.67
N ALA A 254 -9.20 16.21 1.68
CA ALA A 254 -9.35 17.67 1.66
C ALA A 254 -7.98 18.36 1.77
N ALA A 255 -7.13 17.90 2.68
CA ALA A 255 -5.76 18.41 2.78
C ALA A 255 -4.96 18.15 1.49
N LEU A 256 -5.12 16.98 0.87
CA LEU A 256 -4.53 16.66 -0.43
C LEU A 256 -5.04 17.60 -1.54
N THR A 257 -6.34 17.87 -1.56
CA THR A 257 -6.95 18.81 -2.51
C THR A 257 -6.34 20.20 -2.37
N THR A 258 -6.16 20.68 -1.14
CA THR A 258 -5.50 21.96 -0.85
C THR A 258 -4.06 21.98 -1.36
N VAL A 259 -3.30 20.90 -1.11
CA VAL A 259 -1.93 20.78 -1.62
C VAL A 259 -1.88 20.88 -3.14
N LEU A 260 -2.72 20.10 -3.83
CA LEU A 260 -2.74 20.10 -5.31
C LEU A 260 -3.14 21.45 -5.89
N ARG A 261 -4.02 22.18 -5.20
CA ARG A 261 -4.43 23.52 -5.59
C ARG A 261 -3.33 24.56 -5.39
N GLU A 262 -2.54 24.44 -4.31
CA GLU A 262 -1.56 25.45 -3.91
C GLU A 262 -0.13 25.14 -4.40
N TRP A 263 0.14 23.92 -4.83
CA TRP A 263 1.47 23.54 -5.31
C TRP A 263 1.70 24.04 -6.74
N PRO A 264 2.71 24.92 -7.00
CA PRO A 264 2.95 25.49 -8.33
C PRO A 264 3.28 24.45 -9.40
N GLY A 265 3.93 23.33 -9.00
CA GLY A 265 4.21 22.20 -9.91
C GLY A 265 3.01 21.30 -10.20
N SER A 266 1.85 21.58 -9.59
CA SER A 266 0.62 20.82 -9.84
C SER A 266 -0.05 21.25 -11.14
N PRO A 267 -0.47 20.30 -11.98
CA PRO A 267 -1.32 20.59 -13.13
C PRO A 267 -2.68 21.21 -12.74
N TRP A 268 -3.04 21.16 -11.47
CA TRP A 268 -4.31 21.69 -10.92
C TRP A 268 -4.08 22.92 -10.03
N HIS A 269 -2.90 23.53 -10.16
CA HIS A 269 -2.59 24.77 -9.46
C HIS A 269 -3.58 25.87 -9.86
N ASN A 270 -4.20 26.50 -8.84
CA ASN A 270 -5.21 27.54 -9.04
C ASN A 270 -6.33 27.20 -10.04
N LEU A 271 -6.72 25.91 -10.08
CA LEU A 271 -7.79 25.45 -10.95
C LEU A 271 -9.08 26.25 -10.69
N SER A 272 -9.75 26.67 -11.77
CA SER A 272 -11.03 27.40 -11.70
C SER A 272 -12.18 26.63 -12.39
N ASN A 273 -11.87 25.65 -13.23
CA ASN A 273 -12.86 24.89 -13.99
C ASN A 273 -13.17 23.54 -13.30
N PRO A 274 -14.40 23.31 -12.81
CA PRO A 274 -14.78 22.07 -12.13
C PRO A 274 -14.72 20.84 -13.05
N ASP A 275 -14.86 20.98 -14.36
CA ASP A 275 -14.78 19.87 -15.32
C ASP A 275 -13.36 19.31 -15.47
N LYS A 276 -12.35 20.05 -14.98
CA LYS A 276 -10.94 19.67 -15.02
C LYS A 276 -10.44 19.14 -13.66
N ARG A 277 -11.33 18.85 -12.72
CA ARG A 277 -10.96 18.29 -11.40
C ARG A 277 -10.15 17.00 -11.55
N PRO A 278 -9.08 16.84 -10.76
CA PRO A 278 -8.37 15.57 -10.73
C PRO A 278 -9.25 14.47 -10.14
N TRP A 279 -9.13 13.27 -10.72
CA TRP A 279 -9.73 12.06 -10.20
C TRP A 279 -8.71 11.30 -9.38
N ALA A 280 -8.95 11.16 -8.09
CA ALA A 280 -8.18 10.28 -7.21
C ALA A 280 -8.79 8.87 -7.23
N LEU A 281 -7.95 7.86 -7.43
CA LEU A 281 -8.30 6.47 -7.18
C LEU A 281 -8.17 6.20 -5.69
N VAL A 282 -9.28 5.84 -5.04
CA VAL A 282 -9.33 5.55 -3.60
C VAL A 282 -9.72 4.09 -3.42
N PRO A 283 -8.78 3.19 -3.06
CA PRO A 283 -9.10 1.80 -2.78
C PRO A 283 -9.88 1.69 -1.47
N MET A 284 -11.03 1.04 -1.50
CA MET A 284 -11.79 0.67 -0.30
C MET A 284 -11.59 -0.80 0.01
N SER A 285 -11.20 -1.13 1.24
CA SER A 285 -11.11 -2.52 1.69
C SER A 285 -12.50 -3.12 1.82
N THR A 286 -12.68 -4.32 1.28
CA THR A 286 -13.91 -5.12 1.45
C THR A 286 -13.82 -6.08 2.63
N ARG A 287 -12.79 -5.96 3.46
CA ARG A 287 -12.61 -6.78 4.67
C ARG A 287 -13.49 -6.25 5.79
N SER A 288 -14.27 -7.13 6.41
CA SER A 288 -15.13 -6.78 7.55
C SER A 288 -14.37 -6.50 8.84
N ARG A 289 -13.08 -6.90 8.92
CA ARG A 289 -12.17 -6.62 10.06
C ARG A 289 -10.73 -6.45 9.56
N PRO A 290 -9.93 -5.52 10.14
CA PRO A 290 -8.50 -5.48 9.95
C PRO A 290 -7.88 -6.83 10.36
N GLY A 291 -6.98 -7.38 9.54
CA GLY A 291 -6.33 -8.67 9.87
C GLY A 291 -7.14 -9.94 9.59
N GLY A 292 -8.37 -9.86 9.11
CA GLY A 292 -9.16 -11.03 8.72
C GLY A 292 -8.43 -11.92 7.70
N GLY A 293 -8.20 -13.19 8.06
CA GLY A 293 -7.25 -14.17 7.50
C GLY A 293 -7.41 -14.59 6.03
N ALA A 294 -8.13 -13.86 5.21
CA ALA A 294 -8.29 -14.18 3.81
C ALA A 294 -7.14 -13.60 2.97
N VAL A 295 -6.43 -14.48 2.27
CA VAL A 295 -5.36 -14.18 1.33
C VAL A 295 -5.92 -13.58 0.04
N GLY A 296 -5.18 -12.66 -0.59
CA GLY A 296 -5.50 -12.10 -1.90
C GLY A 296 -5.89 -10.63 -1.86
N ASN A 297 -5.87 -9.99 -3.04
CA ASN A 297 -6.26 -8.61 -3.24
C ASN A 297 -7.78 -8.44 -3.05
N ARG A 298 -8.17 -7.73 -1.98
CA ARG A 298 -9.58 -7.49 -1.62
C ARG A 298 -9.83 -6.00 -1.46
N PHE A 299 -9.87 -5.31 -2.54
CA PHE A 299 -10.26 -3.90 -2.56
C PHE A 299 -11.21 -3.64 -3.73
N ILE A 300 -12.03 -2.61 -3.57
CA ILE A 300 -12.84 -2.06 -4.65
C ILE A 300 -12.28 -0.67 -4.92
N PRO A 301 -11.79 -0.42 -6.14
CA PRO A 301 -11.37 0.90 -6.53
C PRO A 301 -12.60 1.78 -6.77
N PHE A 302 -12.62 2.97 -6.20
CA PHE A 302 -13.58 3.99 -6.60
C PHE A 302 -12.88 5.32 -6.83
N ARG A 303 -13.48 6.15 -7.67
CA ARG A 303 -12.92 7.45 -8.02
C ARG A 303 -13.59 8.56 -7.23
N VAL A 304 -12.78 9.51 -6.79
CA VAL A 304 -13.25 10.74 -6.15
C VAL A 304 -12.68 11.93 -6.93
N GLY A 305 -13.55 12.80 -7.42
CA GLY A 305 -13.12 14.09 -7.98
C GLY A 305 -12.69 15.02 -6.85
N LEU A 306 -11.44 15.45 -6.88
CA LEU A 306 -10.91 16.38 -5.88
C LEU A 306 -11.27 17.82 -6.27
N PRO A 307 -11.98 18.58 -5.44
CA PRO A 307 -12.47 19.93 -5.78
C PRO A 307 -11.35 20.98 -5.71
N CYS A 308 -10.33 20.86 -6.58
CA CYS A 308 -9.23 21.83 -6.68
C CYS A 308 -9.65 23.19 -7.19
N ASP A 309 -10.85 23.33 -7.79
CA ASP A 309 -11.49 24.58 -8.20
C ASP A 309 -12.10 25.36 -7.01
N GLU A 310 -12.36 24.69 -5.89
CA GLU A 310 -12.90 25.31 -4.68
C GLU A 310 -11.76 25.84 -3.79
N SER A 311 -11.82 27.11 -3.42
CA SER A 311 -10.80 27.74 -2.59
C SER A 311 -11.05 27.58 -1.07
N SER A 312 -12.30 27.32 -0.67
CA SER A 312 -12.67 27.17 0.73
C SER A 312 -12.42 25.74 1.22
N PRO A 313 -11.49 25.51 2.20
CA PRO A 313 -11.24 24.18 2.76
C PRO A 313 -12.50 23.53 3.36
N ALA A 314 -13.37 24.31 3.99
CA ALA A 314 -14.62 23.79 4.56
C ALA A 314 -15.58 23.29 3.48
N ARG A 315 -15.66 23.99 2.32
CA ARG A 315 -16.45 23.52 1.17
C ARG A 315 -15.81 22.31 0.49
N GLN A 316 -14.47 22.25 0.39
CA GLN A 316 -13.76 21.06 -0.09
C GLN A 316 -14.12 19.83 0.76
N LEU A 317 -14.11 19.96 2.10
CA LEU A 317 -14.54 18.91 3.03
C LEU A 317 -15.98 18.45 2.76
N ALA A 318 -16.92 19.38 2.62
CA ALA A 318 -18.33 19.04 2.40
C ALA A 318 -18.55 18.30 1.08
N ILE A 319 -17.90 18.74 -0.01
CA ILE A 319 -17.97 18.11 -1.33
C ILE A 319 -17.41 16.69 -1.28
N LEU A 320 -16.23 16.52 -0.63
CA LEU A 320 -15.56 15.23 -0.50
C LEU A 320 -16.33 14.28 0.41
N HIS A 321 -16.92 14.77 1.50
CA HIS A 321 -17.76 13.96 2.38
C HIS A 321 -18.96 13.39 1.62
N ALA A 322 -19.69 14.24 0.90
CA ALA A 322 -20.82 13.79 0.08
C ALA A 322 -20.40 12.81 -1.03
N ALA A 323 -19.22 12.99 -1.64
CA ALA A 323 -18.71 12.08 -2.65
C ALA A 323 -18.33 10.70 -2.08
N THR A 324 -17.66 10.67 -0.90
CA THR A 324 -17.25 9.43 -0.25
C THR A 324 -18.42 8.64 0.32
N GLU A 325 -19.44 9.30 0.87
CA GLU A 325 -20.65 8.63 1.38
C GLU A 325 -21.47 8.00 0.23
N ARG A 326 -21.61 8.68 -0.90
CA ARG A 326 -22.23 8.08 -2.11
C ARG A 326 -21.48 6.82 -2.55
N GLY A 327 -20.14 6.84 -2.55
CA GLY A 327 -19.32 5.68 -2.91
C GLY A 327 -19.52 4.46 -1.99
N LYS A 328 -19.86 4.68 -0.72
CA LYS A 328 -20.14 3.63 0.27
C LYS A 328 -21.58 3.07 0.15
N GLY A 329 -22.54 3.90 -0.24
CA GLY A 329 -23.98 3.60 -0.18
C GLY A 329 -24.48 2.62 -1.25
N ASP A 330 -23.74 2.38 -2.31
CA ASP A 330 -24.21 1.64 -3.50
C ASP A 330 -24.29 0.10 -3.35
N GLY A 331 -24.18 -0.47 -2.14
CA GLY A 331 -24.26 -1.92 -1.93
C GLY A 331 -23.18 -2.74 -2.66
N ARG A 332 -22.19 -2.06 -3.20
CA ARG A 332 -21.13 -2.57 -4.10
C ARG A 332 -20.27 -3.65 -3.47
N THR A 333 -20.02 -3.56 -2.16
CA THR A 333 -18.93 -4.23 -1.48
C THR A 333 -19.00 -5.76 -1.46
N ALA A 334 -20.19 -6.35 -1.33
CA ALA A 334 -20.31 -7.81 -1.18
C ALA A 334 -20.38 -8.55 -2.54
N ALA A 335 -21.05 -7.98 -3.54
CA ALA A 335 -21.19 -8.59 -4.87
C ALA A 335 -19.88 -8.51 -5.68
N GLU A 336 -19.19 -7.36 -5.64
CA GLU A 336 -17.94 -7.13 -6.38
C GLU A 336 -16.76 -7.92 -5.80
N SER A 337 -16.72 -8.11 -4.47
CA SER A 337 -15.71 -8.97 -3.82
C SER A 337 -15.85 -10.47 -4.22
N ARG A 338 -17.06 -10.92 -4.53
CA ARG A 338 -17.30 -12.29 -5.00
C ARG A 338 -16.95 -12.47 -6.47
N LEU A 339 -17.19 -11.44 -7.29
CA LEU A 339 -16.83 -11.43 -8.71
C LEU A 339 -15.31 -11.54 -8.90
N GLY A 340 -14.50 -10.88 -8.07
CA GLY A 340 -13.05 -10.93 -8.16
C GLY A 340 -12.43 -12.33 -8.04
N ALA A 341 -13.03 -13.21 -7.22
CA ALA A 341 -12.52 -14.58 -7.00
C ALA A 341 -12.86 -15.56 -8.15
N THR A 342 -13.95 -15.32 -8.87
CA THR A 342 -14.47 -16.20 -9.94
C THR A 342 -14.33 -15.60 -11.34
N MET A 343 -13.76 -14.40 -11.44
CA MET A 343 -13.63 -13.66 -12.68
C MET A 343 -12.79 -14.42 -13.71
N PRO A 344 -13.19 -14.48 -15.00
CA PRO A 344 -12.34 -14.98 -16.06
C PRO A 344 -11.03 -14.22 -16.16
N ARG A 345 -9.93 -14.90 -16.48
CA ARG A 345 -8.57 -14.30 -16.53
C ARG A 345 -8.47 -13.11 -17.47
N TRP A 346 -9.12 -13.18 -18.63
CA TRP A 346 -9.13 -12.09 -19.60
C TRP A 346 -9.80 -10.84 -19.06
N LEU A 347 -10.89 -11.01 -18.28
CA LEU A 347 -11.62 -9.90 -17.67
C LEU A 347 -10.82 -9.29 -16.52
N ALA A 348 -10.15 -10.12 -15.70
CA ALA A 348 -9.25 -9.63 -14.66
C ALA A 348 -8.10 -8.79 -15.25
N ARG A 349 -7.55 -9.22 -16.40
CA ARG A 349 -6.51 -8.46 -17.11
C ARG A 349 -7.04 -7.11 -17.60
N LEU A 350 -8.19 -7.09 -18.26
CA LEU A 350 -8.82 -5.85 -18.72
C LEU A 350 -9.12 -4.90 -17.54
N LEU A 351 -9.54 -5.45 -16.41
CA LEU A 351 -9.82 -4.67 -15.21
C LEU A 351 -8.55 -4.02 -14.64
N VAL A 352 -7.46 -4.78 -14.53
CA VAL A 352 -6.18 -4.25 -14.04
C VAL A 352 -5.66 -3.19 -15.00
N GLU A 353 -5.66 -3.44 -16.31
CA GLU A 353 -5.26 -2.47 -17.33
C GLU A 353 -6.09 -1.17 -17.22
N ALA A 354 -7.40 -1.29 -17.04
CA ALA A 354 -8.28 -0.15 -16.92
C ALA A 354 -8.02 0.66 -15.64
N ILE A 355 -7.87 -0.02 -14.49
CA ILE A 355 -7.60 0.62 -13.19
C ILE A 355 -6.26 1.36 -13.21
N GLN A 356 -5.25 0.80 -13.86
CA GLN A 356 -3.91 1.38 -13.97
C GLN A 356 -3.81 2.48 -15.03
N SER A 357 -4.84 2.68 -15.84
CA SER A 357 -4.82 3.66 -16.92
C SER A 357 -4.92 5.10 -16.39
N PRO A 358 -4.11 6.06 -16.89
CA PRO A 358 -4.26 7.48 -16.59
C PRO A 358 -5.60 8.07 -17.09
N ARG A 359 -6.31 7.34 -17.97
CA ARG A 359 -7.69 7.69 -18.40
C ARG A 359 -8.73 7.32 -17.35
N HIS A 360 -8.34 6.55 -16.32
CA HIS A 360 -9.24 6.23 -15.21
C HIS A 360 -9.07 7.19 -14.04
N SER A 361 -7.83 7.45 -13.64
CA SER A 361 -7.50 8.32 -12.51
C SER A 361 -6.18 9.06 -12.76
N HIS A 362 -6.02 10.21 -12.12
CA HIS A 362 -4.84 11.05 -12.27
C HIS A 362 -3.81 10.77 -11.16
N LEU A 363 -4.26 10.25 -10.03
CA LEU A 363 -3.43 9.92 -8.88
C LEU A 363 -4.06 8.82 -8.03
N LEU A 364 -3.22 8.14 -7.26
CA LEU A 364 -3.63 7.17 -6.25
C LEU A 364 -3.65 7.84 -4.88
N ALA A 365 -4.76 7.74 -4.14
CA ALA A 365 -4.88 8.21 -2.77
C ALA A 365 -5.39 7.07 -1.88
N THR A 366 -4.52 6.50 -1.07
CA THR A 366 -4.86 5.34 -0.23
C THR A 366 -4.76 5.68 1.25
N ASN A 367 -5.69 5.17 2.04
CA ASN A 367 -5.65 5.26 3.49
C ASN A 367 -5.73 3.84 4.07
N VAL A 368 -4.64 3.41 4.69
CA VAL A 368 -4.48 2.06 5.22
C VAL A 368 -4.21 2.14 6.71
N PRO A 369 -5.20 1.93 7.59
CA PRO A 369 -4.95 1.83 9.01
C PRO A 369 -3.91 0.74 9.32
N GLY A 370 -2.94 1.05 10.14
CA GLY A 370 -1.93 0.10 10.60
C GLY A 370 -2.36 -0.63 11.88
N PRO A 371 -1.50 -1.50 12.43
CA PRO A 371 -1.80 -2.24 13.65
C PRO A 371 -1.75 -1.34 14.90
N ASP A 372 -2.68 -1.58 15.82
CA ASP A 372 -2.73 -0.90 17.12
C ASP A 372 -1.73 -1.50 18.13
N ARG A 373 -1.28 -2.74 17.89
CA ARG A 373 -0.30 -3.40 18.75
C ARG A 373 1.11 -2.89 18.51
N ALA A 374 1.94 -2.95 19.57
CA ALA A 374 3.36 -2.67 19.43
C ALA A 374 4.04 -3.67 18.49
N LEU A 375 4.95 -3.17 17.67
CA LEU A 375 5.80 -3.95 16.78
C LEU A 375 7.26 -3.72 17.19
N GLU A 376 8.10 -4.73 16.94
CA GLU A 376 9.53 -4.67 17.21
C GLU A 376 10.33 -5.53 16.23
N LEU A 377 11.62 -5.26 16.15
CA LEU A 377 12.60 -6.12 15.47
C LEU A 377 13.70 -6.51 16.47
N ALA A 378 13.71 -7.76 16.90
CA ALA A 378 14.71 -8.28 17.84
C ALA A 378 14.87 -7.40 19.10
N GLY A 379 13.75 -7.06 19.76
CA GLY A 379 13.71 -6.25 20.96
C GLY A 379 13.80 -4.72 20.74
N ARG A 380 13.90 -4.24 19.48
CA ARG A 380 13.93 -2.80 19.17
C ARG A 380 12.55 -2.37 18.72
N PRO A 381 11.93 -1.39 19.41
CA PRO A 381 10.55 -1.01 19.12
C PRO A 381 10.44 -0.21 17.83
N VAL A 382 9.34 -0.44 17.08
CA VAL A 382 8.95 0.40 15.96
C VAL A 382 8.41 1.72 16.49
N THR A 383 8.97 2.85 16.04
CA THR A 383 8.56 4.20 16.42
C THR A 383 7.70 4.89 15.36
N GLY A 384 7.77 4.44 14.11
CA GLY A 384 7.00 4.96 13.00
C GLY A 384 6.90 3.98 11.85
N PHE A 385 5.84 4.13 11.05
CA PHE A 385 5.63 3.33 9.86
C PHE A 385 5.29 4.24 8.68
N VAL A 386 6.12 4.23 7.63
CA VAL A 386 5.93 5.01 6.42
C VAL A 386 5.38 4.09 5.33
N PRO A 387 4.19 4.34 4.79
CA PRO A 387 3.63 3.51 3.73
C PRO A 387 4.34 3.78 2.40
N VAL A 388 4.65 2.71 1.67
CA VAL A 388 5.19 2.78 0.31
C VAL A 388 4.14 2.25 -0.65
N SER A 389 3.70 3.11 -1.56
CA SER A 389 2.78 2.77 -2.64
C SER A 389 3.51 2.69 -3.98
N TYR A 390 2.84 2.14 -4.98
CA TYR A 390 3.31 2.20 -6.36
C TYR A 390 2.70 3.42 -7.08
N LEU A 391 3.25 3.74 -8.25
CA LEU A 391 2.66 4.70 -9.19
C LEU A 391 2.08 3.93 -10.37
N PRO A 392 0.77 4.03 -10.64
CA PRO A 392 0.19 3.53 -11.88
C PRO A 392 0.81 4.22 -13.11
N ALA A 393 0.77 3.54 -14.25
CA ALA A 393 1.31 4.09 -15.50
C ALA A 393 0.73 5.47 -15.82
N GLY A 394 1.59 6.43 -16.16
CA GLY A 394 1.17 7.78 -16.52
C GLY A 394 0.60 8.62 -15.38
N GLN A 395 0.78 8.22 -14.13
CA GLN A 395 0.39 9.00 -12.96
C GLN A 395 1.63 9.60 -12.28
N PRO A 396 1.69 10.93 -12.10
CA PRO A 396 2.87 11.59 -11.53
C PRO A 396 2.93 11.49 -10.00
N LEU A 397 1.82 11.15 -9.34
CA LEU A 397 1.66 11.26 -7.89
C LEU A 397 0.82 10.12 -7.33
N GLY A 398 1.27 9.55 -6.22
CA GLY A 398 0.51 8.72 -5.31
C GLY A 398 0.65 9.24 -3.88
N VAL A 399 -0.41 9.15 -3.09
CA VAL A 399 -0.37 9.55 -1.68
C VAL A 399 -0.93 8.43 -0.83
N ALA A 400 -0.21 8.07 0.20
CA ALA A 400 -0.62 7.03 1.12
C ALA A 400 -0.65 7.57 2.56
N LEU A 401 -1.76 7.34 3.25
CA LEU A 401 -1.90 7.60 4.68
C LEU A 401 -1.86 6.26 5.42
N THR A 402 -1.11 6.17 6.49
CA THR A 402 -1.17 5.02 7.40
C THR A 402 -1.12 5.48 8.84
N THR A 403 -1.68 4.68 9.72
CA THR A 403 -1.65 4.92 11.16
C THR A 403 -0.90 3.78 11.82
N TYR A 404 -0.01 4.09 12.72
CA TYR A 404 0.61 3.12 13.61
C TYR A 404 0.44 3.61 15.04
N ARG A 405 -0.38 2.91 15.83
CA ARG A 405 -0.83 3.34 17.14
C ARG A 405 -1.46 4.75 17.04
N GLU A 406 -0.98 5.73 17.81
CA GLU A 406 -1.48 7.11 17.78
C GLU A 406 -0.77 8.03 16.77
N ARG A 407 0.23 7.53 16.03
CA ARG A 407 0.93 8.31 14.98
C ARG A 407 0.37 7.99 13.61
N THR A 408 0.17 9.01 12.81
CA THR A 408 -0.25 8.91 11.42
C THR A 408 0.86 9.43 10.51
N CYS A 409 1.16 8.70 9.45
CA CYS A 409 2.12 9.08 8.43
C CYS A 409 1.40 9.36 7.11
N ALA A 410 1.63 10.53 6.53
CA ALA A 410 1.29 10.83 5.15
C ALA A 410 2.55 10.76 4.29
N ALA A 411 2.57 9.84 3.32
CA ALA A 411 3.67 9.61 2.40
C ALA A 411 3.25 9.99 0.98
N PHE A 412 4.10 10.76 0.32
CA PHE A 412 3.95 11.20 -1.06
C PHE A 412 4.97 10.45 -1.92
N ILE A 413 4.47 9.75 -2.91
CA ILE A 413 5.26 9.05 -3.91
C ILE A 413 5.10 9.84 -5.20
N THR A 414 6.19 10.41 -5.71
CA THR A 414 6.19 11.19 -6.95
C THR A 414 7.10 10.54 -7.98
N ASP A 415 6.76 10.71 -9.26
CA ASP A 415 7.71 10.40 -10.33
C ASP A 415 8.89 11.38 -10.28
N SER A 416 10.09 10.93 -10.60
CA SER A 416 11.29 11.79 -10.56
C SER A 416 11.26 12.90 -11.62
N GLY A 417 10.43 12.76 -12.66
CA GLY A 417 10.14 13.81 -13.63
C GLY A 417 9.16 14.89 -13.12
N CYS A 418 8.60 14.70 -11.94
CA CYS A 418 7.65 15.65 -11.36
C CYS A 418 8.38 16.92 -10.86
N PRO A 419 7.94 18.12 -11.25
CA PRO A 419 8.61 19.36 -10.86
C PRO A 419 8.44 19.66 -9.37
N ASP A 420 9.54 19.90 -8.67
CA ASP A 420 9.62 20.38 -7.28
C ASP A 420 8.64 19.73 -6.27
N PRO A 421 8.74 18.39 -6.05
CA PRO A 421 7.87 17.70 -5.10
C PRO A 421 8.36 17.80 -3.64
N GLY A 422 9.42 18.55 -3.36
CA GLY A 422 10.24 18.44 -2.14
C GLY A 422 9.49 18.62 -0.82
N ASP A 423 8.46 19.48 -0.74
CA ASP A 423 7.77 19.82 0.51
C ASP A 423 6.28 19.40 0.54
N LEU A 424 5.84 18.53 -0.37
CA LEU A 424 4.42 18.13 -0.46
C LEU A 424 3.88 17.53 0.84
N ALA A 425 4.66 16.71 1.52
CA ALA A 425 4.27 16.11 2.78
C ALA A 425 4.05 17.18 3.88
N ASP A 426 4.93 18.18 3.98
CA ASP A 426 4.80 19.27 4.94
C ASP A 426 3.67 20.23 4.56
N ARG A 427 3.43 20.47 3.26
CA ARG A 427 2.25 21.23 2.79
C ARG A 427 0.97 20.54 3.21
N TRP A 428 0.92 19.21 3.12
CA TRP A 428 -0.24 18.45 3.55
C TRP A 428 -0.51 18.62 5.05
N LEU A 429 0.52 18.54 5.89
CA LEU A 429 0.38 18.75 7.33
C LEU A 429 -0.13 20.16 7.64
N ARG A 430 0.44 21.19 7.00
CA ARG A 430 -0.05 22.58 7.12
C ARG A 430 -1.51 22.71 6.66
N ALA A 431 -1.90 22.01 5.60
CA ALA A 431 -3.29 22.02 5.15
C ALA A 431 -4.24 21.38 6.16
N VAL A 432 -3.85 20.27 6.82
CA VAL A 432 -4.62 19.68 7.93
C VAL A 432 -4.75 20.66 9.09
N GLN A 433 -3.67 21.32 9.48
CA GLN A 433 -3.68 22.31 10.58
C GLN A 433 -4.62 23.49 10.30
N ARG A 434 -4.71 23.93 9.04
CA ARG A 434 -5.65 25.00 8.63
C ARG A 434 -7.13 24.58 8.68
N LEU A 435 -7.42 23.28 8.72
CA LEU A 435 -8.78 22.76 8.89
C LEU A 435 -9.23 22.76 10.37
N VAL A 436 -8.34 23.03 11.32
CA VAL A 436 -8.71 23.20 12.75
C VAL A 436 -9.50 24.50 12.91
N PRO A 437 -10.74 24.47 13.47
CA PRO A 437 -11.53 25.68 13.64
C PRO A 437 -10.84 26.70 14.56
N PRO A 438 -10.96 28.01 14.28
CA PRO A 438 -10.42 29.06 15.13
C PRO A 438 -10.94 28.95 16.58
N GLY A 439 -10.03 29.06 17.56
CA GLY A 439 -10.38 29.02 19.00
C GLY A 439 -10.51 27.63 19.61
N ARG A 440 -10.40 26.55 18.81
CA ARG A 440 -10.35 25.16 19.29
C ARG A 440 -8.94 24.63 19.14
N ARG A 441 -8.20 24.52 20.26
CA ARG A 441 -6.89 23.89 20.27
C ARG A 441 -7.04 22.38 20.02
N PRO A 442 -6.25 21.79 19.13
CA PRO A 442 -6.14 20.33 19.09
C PRO A 442 -5.70 19.82 20.47
N PRO A 443 -6.09 18.60 20.86
CA PRO A 443 -5.59 18.00 22.09
C PRO A 443 -4.06 18.01 22.05
N SER A 444 -3.44 18.33 23.19
CA SER A 444 -1.98 18.32 23.33
C SER A 444 -1.47 16.93 22.92
N PRO A 445 -0.34 16.84 22.21
CA PRO A 445 0.24 15.55 21.87
C PRO A 445 0.39 14.72 23.14
N SER A 446 -0.08 13.49 23.11
CA SER A 446 0.11 12.56 24.21
C SER A 446 1.62 12.36 24.39
N THR A 447 2.16 12.99 25.44
CA THR A 447 3.54 12.80 25.88
C THR A 447 3.64 11.38 26.42
N GLN A 448 3.81 10.41 25.55
CA GLN A 448 4.34 9.11 25.95
C GLN A 448 5.84 9.14 25.65
N ARG A 449 6.59 9.23 26.78
CA ARG A 449 8.02 8.95 26.84
C ARG A 449 8.30 7.50 26.46
#